data_3b9b1f9fe3fe6318dd0562b03c1f49db
#
_entry.id   3b9b1f9fe3fe6318dd0562b03c1f49db
#
_cell.length_a   1.000
_cell.length_b   1.000
_cell.length_c   1.000
_cell.angle_alpha   90.00
_cell.angle_beta   90.00
_cell.angle_gamma   90.00
#
_symmetry.space_group_name_H-M   'P 1'
#
loop_
_entity.id
_entity.type
_entity.pdbx_description
1 polymer ?
#
loop_
_entity_poly.entity_id
_entity_poly.type
_entity_poly.pdbx_seq_one_letter_code
_entity_poly.pdbx_strand_id
1 'polypeptide(L)'
;MFAQPLSRSCATGFRRWLAVSALAMALQFTLAQPSVAQAPTSEEIWNELANEIFKGRLLADGTGLVGIEMPTRAEDAAIVPVTMRVTLPLGDPRRVKALTLVIDENPAPVAATFEFGDNAGVSMISTRVRVNSYTDVHLVAELTDGKLYVVKTYVKASGGCSAPAAKNADEARASLGQMRFRTFGNPTDGGASLAQEAQVMIRHPNNSGLQRDQVTLLYIPAHFIEELAVRQGDALLFRMNGGISISEDPNFRFSYLATGAATFAVEAKDNAGKMFRNEWPAKPGL
;
A
#
# COMPACT_ATOMS: atom_id res chain seq x y z
N MET A 1 20.84 -70.14 -86.44
CA MET A 1 22.26 -70.59 -86.46
C MET A 1 23.01 -69.50 -85.73
N PHE A 2 23.61 -69.84 -84.60
CA PHE A 2 24.72 -69.21 -83.89
C PHE A 2 24.76 -67.63 -83.80
N ALA A 3 25.12 -66.94 -82.76
CA ALA A 3 25.71 -67.28 -81.47
C ALA A 3 25.63 -65.96 -80.60
N GLN A 4 25.63 -66.17 -79.34
CA GLN A 4 25.97 -65.21 -78.29
C GLN A 4 27.47 -64.73 -78.43
N PRO A 5 28.01 -63.83 -77.49
CA PRO A 5 27.57 -63.26 -76.21
C PRO A 5 28.27 -61.94 -75.77
N LEU A 6 27.94 -61.49 -74.56
CA LEU A 6 28.73 -60.78 -73.52
C LEU A 6 29.04 -59.29 -73.79
N SER A 7 29.03 -58.42 -72.83
CA SER A 7 29.43 -58.45 -71.43
C SER A 7 28.90 -57.21 -70.67
N ARG A 8 28.40 -57.34 -69.44
CA ARG A 8 28.90 -56.82 -68.15
C ARG A 8 29.50 -55.39 -68.18
N SER A 9 29.21 -54.54 -67.39
CA SER A 9 28.90 -54.39 -65.97
C SER A 9 29.40 -53.05 -65.49
N CYS A 10 28.93 -52.60 -64.36
CA CYS A 10 29.42 -51.55 -63.49
C CYS A 10 28.78 -50.14 -63.63
N ALA A 11 27.70 -49.96 -62.94
CA ALA A 11 27.32 -48.63 -62.37
C ALA A 11 26.41 -48.84 -61.20
N THR A 12 26.84 -49.49 -60.15
CA THR A 12 26.10 -49.55 -58.86
C THR A 12 27.10 -49.27 -57.75
N GLY A 13 27.35 -47.98 -57.52
CA GLY A 13 28.27 -47.61 -56.43
C GLY A 13 28.12 -46.19 -55.94
N PHE A 14 27.45 -45.33 -56.69
CA PHE A 14 27.50 -43.89 -56.39
C PHE A 14 26.19 -43.29 -55.78
N ARG A 15 25.14 -44.12 -55.64
CA ARG A 15 23.84 -43.62 -55.13
C ARG A 15 23.59 -43.85 -53.65
N ARG A 16 24.47 -44.53 -52.91
CA ARG A 16 24.28 -44.85 -51.49
C ARG A 16 24.94 -43.88 -50.54
N TRP A 17 25.84 -43.04 -51.00
CA TRP A 17 26.54 -42.06 -50.13
C TRP A 17 25.84 -40.70 -49.98
N LEU A 18 24.93 -40.32 -50.85
CA LEU A 18 24.20 -39.07 -50.77
C LEU A 18 22.94 -39.15 -49.89
N ALA A 19 22.46 -40.35 -49.53
CA ALA A 19 21.26 -40.50 -48.70
C ALA A 19 21.57 -40.46 -47.18
N VAL A 20 22.82 -40.67 -46.76
CA VAL A 20 23.21 -40.68 -45.33
C VAL A 20 23.58 -39.28 -44.84
N SER A 21 24.03 -38.39 -45.72
CA SER A 21 24.39 -36.99 -45.37
C SER A 21 23.18 -36.07 -45.21
N ALA A 22 22.03 -36.39 -45.79
CA ALA A 22 20.80 -35.61 -45.67
C ALA A 22 20.03 -35.89 -44.36
N LEU A 23 20.26 -37.04 -43.72
CA LEU A 23 19.58 -37.43 -42.48
C LEU A 23 20.26 -36.87 -41.21
N ALA A 24 21.54 -36.49 -41.31
CA ALA A 24 22.31 -35.94 -40.19
C ALA A 24 22.12 -34.41 -40.00
N MET A 25 21.55 -33.71 -40.98
CA MET A 25 21.34 -32.27 -40.93
C MET A 25 19.94 -31.86 -40.45
N ALA A 26 19.01 -32.82 -40.26
CA ALA A 26 17.64 -32.58 -39.81
C ALA A 26 17.45 -32.70 -38.29
N LEU A 27 18.49 -33.00 -37.51
CA LEU A 27 18.36 -33.30 -36.07
C LEU A 27 18.93 -32.21 -35.15
N GLN A 28 19.17 -30.98 -35.65
CA GLN A 28 19.62 -29.86 -34.84
C GLN A 28 18.63 -28.73 -34.79
N PHE A 29 17.33 -28.95 -35.03
CA PHE A 29 16.31 -28.05 -34.56
C PHE A 29 16.07 -28.34 -33.08
N THR A 30 17.03 -27.96 -32.24
CA THR A 30 16.80 -27.84 -30.80
C THR A 30 15.63 -26.89 -30.62
N LEU A 31 14.52 -27.45 -30.16
CA LEU A 31 13.38 -26.72 -29.65
C LEU A 31 13.89 -25.72 -28.58
N ALA A 32 14.17 -24.50 -28.98
CA ALA A 32 14.26 -23.39 -28.04
C ALA A 32 12.88 -23.29 -27.40
N GLN A 33 12.69 -23.92 -26.25
CA GLN A 33 11.49 -23.77 -25.46
C GLN A 33 11.45 -22.28 -25.07
N PRO A 34 10.34 -21.56 -25.33
CA PRO A 34 10.19 -20.24 -24.80
C PRO A 34 10.31 -20.35 -23.27
N SER A 35 11.34 -19.76 -22.70
CA SER A 35 11.45 -19.58 -21.26
C SER A 35 10.27 -18.69 -20.85
N VAL A 36 9.21 -19.31 -20.34
CA VAL A 36 8.12 -18.56 -19.72
C VAL A 36 8.72 -17.98 -18.45
N ALA A 37 8.96 -16.68 -18.44
CA ALA A 37 9.36 -15.96 -17.24
C ALA A 37 8.27 -16.21 -16.19
N GLN A 38 8.64 -16.85 -15.09
CA GLN A 38 7.72 -17.08 -13.98
C GLN A 38 7.40 -15.74 -13.34
N ALA A 39 6.11 -15.48 -13.08
CA ALA A 39 5.71 -14.27 -12.35
C ALA A 39 6.39 -14.25 -10.97
N PRO A 40 6.85 -13.09 -10.50
CA PRO A 40 7.51 -12.98 -9.21
C PRO A 40 6.57 -13.44 -8.09
N THR A 41 7.12 -14.06 -7.08
CA THR A 41 6.40 -14.46 -5.87
C THR A 41 6.12 -13.23 -5.00
N SER A 42 5.13 -13.31 -4.10
CA SER A 42 4.84 -12.22 -3.14
C SER A 42 6.06 -11.86 -2.29
N GLU A 43 6.92 -12.82 -1.98
CA GLU A 43 8.15 -12.58 -1.22
C GLU A 43 9.20 -11.83 -2.04
N GLU A 44 9.37 -12.14 -3.32
CA GLU A 44 10.25 -11.41 -4.22
C GLU A 44 9.78 -9.96 -4.40
N ILE A 45 8.47 -9.75 -4.61
CA ILE A 45 7.87 -8.41 -4.70
C ILE A 45 8.16 -7.61 -3.42
N TRP A 46 7.90 -8.21 -2.25
CA TRP A 46 8.15 -7.54 -0.98
C TRP A 46 9.64 -7.18 -0.79
N ASN A 47 10.56 -8.09 -1.11
CA ASN A 47 11.99 -7.86 -0.95
C ASN A 47 12.47 -6.68 -1.81
N GLU A 48 11.98 -6.56 -3.04
CA GLU A 48 12.28 -5.41 -3.91
C GLU A 48 11.71 -4.11 -3.33
N LEU A 49 10.43 -4.11 -2.95
CA LEU A 49 9.77 -2.96 -2.35
C LEU A 49 10.46 -2.52 -1.04
N ALA A 50 10.75 -3.45 -0.15
CA ALA A 50 11.41 -3.17 1.11
C ALA A 50 12.79 -2.55 0.91
N ASN A 51 13.57 -3.08 -0.03
CA ASN A 51 14.88 -2.52 -0.37
C ASN A 51 14.76 -1.09 -0.92
N GLU A 52 13.80 -0.83 -1.78
CA GLU A 52 13.57 0.50 -2.36
C GLU A 52 13.08 1.51 -1.30
N ILE A 53 12.05 1.13 -0.53
CA ILE A 53 11.39 2.02 0.43
C ILE A 53 12.31 2.32 1.62
N PHE A 54 12.95 1.28 2.19
CA PHE A 54 13.76 1.40 3.41
C PHE A 54 15.27 1.48 3.15
N LYS A 55 15.68 1.61 1.87
CA LYS A 55 17.08 1.82 1.45
C LYS A 55 18.04 0.75 2.01
N GLY A 56 17.63 -0.51 1.97
CA GLY A 56 18.41 -1.65 2.45
C GLY A 56 18.58 -1.74 3.96
N ARG A 57 17.83 -0.96 4.75
CA ARG A 57 17.82 -1.07 6.22
C ARG A 57 17.21 -2.42 6.63
N LEU A 58 17.78 -3.02 7.67
CA LEU A 58 17.30 -4.29 8.20
C LEU A 58 15.90 -4.16 8.82
N LEU A 59 14.99 -5.02 8.42
CA LEU A 59 13.64 -5.17 8.98
C LEU A 59 13.65 -6.36 9.95
N ALA A 60 13.40 -6.11 11.22
CA ALA A 60 13.24 -7.16 12.23
C ALA A 60 11.79 -7.64 12.28
N ASP A 61 11.57 -8.87 12.75
CA ASP A 61 10.22 -9.36 13.02
C ASP A 61 9.55 -8.50 14.10
N GLY A 62 8.38 -7.97 13.77
CA GLY A 62 7.56 -7.12 14.64
C GLY A 62 6.50 -7.86 15.44
N THR A 63 6.43 -9.19 15.36
CA THR A 63 5.41 -10.00 16.05
C THR A 63 5.37 -9.71 17.56
N GLY A 64 4.17 -9.39 18.04
CA GLY A 64 3.97 -9.01 19.45
C GLY A 64 4.28 -7.54 19.80
N LEU A 65 4.96 -6.81 18.90
CA LEU A 65 5.26 -5.39 19.06
C LEU A 65 4.40 -4.52 18.12
N VAL A 66 4.28 -4.94 16.88
CA VAL A 66 3.52 -4.27 15.82
C VAL A 66 2.31 -5.11 15.46
N GLY A 67 1.15 -4.49 15.31
CA GLY A 67 -0.08 -5.14 14.90
C GLY A 67 -0.74 -4.43 13.72
N ILE A 68 -1.23 -5.20 12.77
CA ILE A 68 -2.05 -4.73 11.66
C ILE A 68 -3.34 -5.55 11.62
N GLU A 69 -4.47 -4.86 11.63
CA GLU A 69 -5.80 -5.47 11.57
C GLU A 69 -6.49 -5.01 10.28
N MET A 70 -6.84 -5.95 9.43
CA MET A 70 -7.61 -5.75 8.19
C MET A 70 -8.55 -6.94 7.97
N PRO A 71 -9.66 -6.78 7.23
CA PRO A 71 -10.49 -7.91 6.86
C PRO A 71 -9.74 -8.83 5.89
N THR A 72 -9.80 -10.15 6.10
CA THR A 72 -9.22 -11.14 5.17
C THR A 72 -9.85 -11.03 3.76
N ARG A 73 -11.12 -10.59 3.68
CA ARG A 73 -11.83 -10.28 2.44
C ARG A 73 -12.54 -8.95 2.62
N ALA A 74 -12.24 -8.00 1.74
CA ALA A 74 -12.90 -6.71 1.73
C ALA A 74 -14.32 -6.83 1.11
N GLU A 75 -15.29 -6.17 1.72
CA GLU A 75 -16.63 -5.99 1.14
C GLU A 75 -16.58 -4.98 -0.02
N ASP A 76 -15.81 -3.90 0.17
CA ASP A 76 -15.53 -2.89 -0.85
C ASP A 76 -14.02 -2.62 -0.90
N ALA A 77 -13.42 -2.88 -2.05
CA ALA A 77 -11.99 -2.70 -2.26
C ALA A 77 -11.53 -1.23 -2.26
N ALA A 78 -12.44 -0.28 -2.41
CA ALA A 78 -12.15 1.16 -2.38
C ALA A 78 -12.11 1.75 -0.96
N ILE A 79 -12.66 1.04 0.04
CA ILE A 79 -12.79 1.54 1.42
C ILE A 79 -12.44 0.48 2.47
N VAL A 80 -11.34 -0.24 2.26
CA VAL A 80 -10.89 -1.30 3.17
C VAL A 80 -10.39 -0.70 4.47
N PRO A 81 -10.98 -1.05 5.64
CA PRO A 81 -10.51 -0.55 6.92
C PRO A 81 -9.16 -1.18 7.28
N VAL A 82 -8.27 -0.38 7.85
CA VAL A 82 -7.00 -0.81 8.42
C VAL A 82 -6.78 -0.16 9.77
N THR A 83 -6.38 -0.95 10.77
CA THR A 83 -5.93 -0.49 12.08
C THR A 83 -4.50 -0.94 12.32
N MET A 84 -3.64 0.03 12.61
CA MET A 84 -2.22 -0.14 12.90
C MET A 84 -1.98 0.13 14.37
N ARG A 85 -1.24 -0.74 15.04
CA ARG A 85 -0.93 -0.62 16.47
C ARG A 85 0.55 -0.88 16.73
N VAL A 86 1.10 -0.20 17.73
CA VAL A 86 2.39 -0.57 18.32
C VAL A 86 2.20 -0.66 19.84
N THR A 87 2.56 -1.82 20.39
CA THR A 87 2.45 -2.10 21.83
C THR A 87 3.85 -2.30 22.39
N LEU A 88 4.38 -1.27 23.02
CA LEU A 88 5.66 -1.34 23.70
C LEU A 88 5.50 -1.93 25.09
N PRO A 89 6.46 -2.74 25.58
CA PRO A 89 6.48 -3.23 26.96
C PRO A 89 6.41 -2.08 27.97
N LEU A 90 5.83 -2.35 29.12
CA LEU A 90 5.77 -1.35 30.20
C LEU A 90 7.18 -0.95 30.63
N GLY A 91 7.44 0.36 30.64
CA GLY A 91 8.77 0.91 30.99
C GLY A 91 9.78 0.91 29.82
N ASP A 92 9.37 0.51 28.62
CA ASP A 92 10.25 0.63 27.44
C ASP A 92 10.55 2.12 27.17
N PRO A 93 11.83 2.52 27.11
CA PRO A 93 12.19 3.90 26.84
C PRO A 93 11.99 4.33 25.39
N ARG A 94 11.82 3.35 24.48
CA ARG A 94 11.58 3.62 23.06
C ARG A 94 10.17 4.15 22.85
N ARG A 95 9.99 4.87 21.77
CA ARG A 95 8.70 5.36 21.28
C ARG A 95 8.57 5.04 19.79
N VAL A 96 7.35 5.05 19.31
CA VAL A 96 7.10 4.96 17.87
C VAL A 96 7.50 6.29 17.23
N LYS A 97 8.41 6.23 16.26
CA LYS A 97 8.84 7.39 15.48
C LYS A 97 8.01 7.52 14.20
N ALA A 98 7.81 6.40 13.50
CA ALA A 98 7.01 6.38 12.28
C ALA A 98 6.34 5.02 12.05
N LEU A 99 5.24 5.04 11.29
CA LEU A 99 4.58 3.87 10.71
C LEU A 99 4.49 4.04 9.20
N THR A 100 4.92 3.03 8.43
CA THR A 100 4.78 3.00 6.98
C THR A 100 3.89 1.82 6.59
N LEU A 101 2.78 2.12 5.92
CA LEU A 101 1.84 1.12 5.39
C LEU A 101 2.13 0.89 3.92
N VAL A 102 2.43 -0.35 3.55
CA VAL A 102 2.73 -0.78 2.19
C VAL A 102 1.70 -1.81 1.75
N ILE A 103 1.08 -1.61 0.58
CA ILE A 103 0.14 -2.54 -0.06
C ILE A 103 0.82 -3.01 -1.33
N ASP A 104 1.37 -4.22 -1.33
CA ASP A 104 2.38 -4.67 -2.29
C ASP A 104 1.93 -4.58 -3.74
N GLU A 105 0.70 -5.00 -4.04
CA GLU A 105 0.14 -5.03 -5.40
C GLU A 105 -0.62 -3.75 -5.81
N ASN A 106 -0.53 -2.67 -5.01
CA ASN A 106 -1.11 -1.40 -5.41
C ASN A 106 -0.20 -0.67 -6.40
N PRO A 107 -0.76 0.09 -7.36
CA PRO A 107 0.02 0.89 -8.32
C PRO A 107 0.99 1.89 -7.66
N ALA A 108 0.67 2.34 -6.45
CA ALA A 108 1.57 3.07 -5.56
C ALA A 108 1.60 2.29 -4.23
N PRO A 109 2.62 1.42 -4.02
CA PRO A 109 2.63 0.50 -2.89
C PRO A 109 2.63 1.18 -1.53
N VAL A 110 3.38 2.27 -1.34
CA VAL A 110 3.34 3.05 -0.09
C VAL A 110 2.01 3.78 -0.01
N ALA A 111 1.09 3.26 0.81
CA ALA A 111 -0.23 3.88 1.02
C ALA A 111 -0.13 5.16 1.84
N ALA A 112 0.63 5.12 2.93
CA ALA A 112 0.93 6.27 3.77
C ALA A 112 2.12 6.02 4.69
N THR A 113 2.81 7.10 5.06
CA THR A 113 3.77 7.15 6.16
C THR A 113 3.26 8.13 7.21
N PHE A 114 3.22 7.68 8.47
CA PHE A 114 2.84 8.49 9.63
C PHE A 114 4.08 8.74 10.47
N GLU A 115 4.41 9.99 10.73
CA GLU A 115 5.49 10.42 11.62
C GLU A 115 4.88 11.01 12.90
N PHE A 116 5.40 10.62 14.06
CA PHE A 116 4.84 11.02 15.35
C PHE A 116 5.71 12.05 16.05
N GLY A 117 5.06 12.97 16.75
CA GLY A 117 5.74 13.91 17.64
C GLY A 117 6.33 13.19 18.86
N ASP A 118 7.39 13.74 19.45
CA ASP A 118 8.17 13.11 20.52
C ASP A 118 7.36 12.63 21.73
N ASN A 119 6.32 13.36 22.11
CA ASN A 119 5.47 13.07 23.26
C ASN A 119 3.99 12.85 22.88
N ALA A 120 3.73 12.51 21.64
CA ALA A 120 2.37 12.36 21.13
C ALA A 120 1.59 11.19 21.75
N GLY A 121 2.31 10.15 22.21
CA GLY A 121 1.71 8.95 22.77
C GLY A 121 0.83 8.19 21.79
N VAL A 122 1.03 8.40 20.48
CA VAL A 122 0.27 7.71 19.44
C VAL A 122 0.77 6.28 19.35
N SER A 123 -0.08 5.33 19.66
CA SER A 123 0.19 3.89 19.58
C SER A 123 -0.80 3.17 18.66
N MET A 124 -1.82 3.88 18.17
CA MET A 124 -2.83 3.34 17.25
C MET A 124 -3.25 4.39 16.23
N ILE A 125 -3.34 3.98 14.97
CA ILE A 125 -4.02 4.73 13.90
C ILE A 125 -4.90 3.77 13.11
N SER A 126 -6.16 4.16 12.90
CA SER A 126 -7.09 3.49 11.99
C SER A 126 -7.46 4.42 10.85
N THR A 127 -7.51 3.89 9.65
CA THR A 127 -7.93 4.60 8.43
C THR A 127 -8.59 3.65 7.44
N ARG A 128 -8.84 4.10 6.22
CA ARG A 128 -9.37 3.30 5.12
C ARG A 128 -8.46 3.45 3.91
N VAL A 129 -8.21 2.34 3.23
CA VAL A 129 -7.34 2.30 2.06
C VAL A 129 -8.03 1.63 0.87
N ARG A 130 -7.55 1.95 -0.33
CA ARG A 130 -7.88 1.25 -1.57
C ARG A 130 -6.93 0.06 -1.72
N VAL A 131 -7.46 -1.10 -2.08
CA VAL A 131 -6.68 -2.29 -2.38
C VAL A 131 -7.00 -2.75 -3.79
N ASN A 132 -6.00 -2.83 -4.65
CA ASN A 132 -6.21 -3.04 -6.08
C ASN A 132 -6.27 -4.52 -6.48
N SER A 133 -5.55 -5.37 -5.78
CA SER A 133 -5.42 -6.81 -6.07
C SER A 133 -5.38 -7.60 -4.77
N TYR A 134 -5.52 -8.93 -4.85
CA TYR A 134 -5.25 -9.84 -3.75
C TYR A 134 -3.78 -9.73 -3.37
N THR A 135 -3.47 -9.30 -2.16
CA THR A 135 -2.12 -8.82 -1.82
C THR A 135 -1.75 -9.04 -0.37
N ASP A 136 -0.46 -9.17 -0.10
CA ASP A 136 0.10 -8.91 1.22
C ASP A 136 0.07 -7.39 1.49
N VAL A 137 -0.15 -7.03 2.74
CA VAL A 137 -0.07 -5.66 3.25
C VAL A 137 0.90 -5.66 4.41
N HIS A 138 1.97 -4.88 4.27
CA HIS A 138 3.03 -4.78 5.27
C HIS A 138 2.89 -3.49 6.07
N LEU A 139 3.09 -3.60 7.38
CA LEU A 139 3.24 -2.47 8.28
C LEU A 139 4.64 -2.46 8.86
N VAL A 140 5.38 -1.39 8.62
CA VAL A 140 6.70 -1.19 9.16
C VAL A 140 6.67 -0.08 10.20
N ALA A 141 7.08 -0.39 11.44
CA ALA A 141 7.24 0.56 12.51
C ALA A 141 8.72 0.93 12.70
N GLU A 142 9.05 2.20 12.66
CA GLU A 142 10.34 2.73 13.09
C GLU A 142 10.22 3.21 14.54
N LEU A 143 11.11 2.74 15.39
CA LEU A 143 11.21 3.19 16.77
C LEU A 143 12.32 4.26 16.93
N THR A 144 12.33 4.93 18.08
CA THR A 144 13.29 5.99 18.37
C THR A 144 14.75 5.51 18.50
N ASP A 145 14.99 4.19 18.64
CA ASP A 145 16.32 3.57 18.53
C ASP A 145 16.79 3.38 17.08
N GLY A 146 15.95 3.78 16.11
CA GLY A 146 16.23 3.67 14.69
C GLY A 146 15.99 2.28 14.09
N LYS A 147 15.52 1.30 14.85
CA LYS A 147 15.22 -0.03 14.32
C LYS A 147 13.87 -0.05 13.64
N LEU A 148 13.77 -0.89 12.60
CA LEU A 148 12.54 -1.15 11.84
C LEU A 148 11.99 -2.53 12.21
N TYR A 149 10.69 -2.59 12.46
CA TYR A 149 9.95 -3.81 12.78
C TYR A 149 8.81 -3.98 11.79
N VAL A 150 8.69 -5.15 11.17
CA VAL A 150 7.70 -5.43 10.14
C VAL A 150 6.75 -6.53 10.54
N VAL A 151 5.48 -6.36 10.22
CA VAL A 151 4.45 -7.41 10.21
C VAL A 151 3.66 -7.33 8.92
N LYS A 152 2.98 -8.42 8.56
CA LYS A 152 2.10 -8.46 7.39
C LYS A 152 0.77 -9.13 7.66
N THR A 153 -0.19 -8.81 6.80
CA THR A 153 -1.48 -9.50 6.69
C THR A 153 -1.86 -9.64 5.22
N TYR A 154 -2.71 -10.61 4.91
CA TYR A 154 -3.17 -10.85 3.54
C TYR A 154 -4.61 -10.41 3.37
N VAL A 155 -4.90 -9.66 2.30
CA VAL A 155 -6.23 -9.13 1.99
C VAL A 155 -6.68 -9.57 0.59
N LYS A 156 -7.91 -10.09 0.51
CA LYS A 156 -8.60 -10.40 -0.75
C LYS A 156 -9.49 -9.24 -1.13
N ALA A 157 -9.01 -8.42 -2.06
CA ALA A 157 -9.74 -7.29 -2.64
C ALA A 157 -9.34 -7.11 -4.11
N SER A 158 -10.14 -6.46 -4.93
CA SER A 158 -9.81 -6.24 -6.33
C SER A 158 -10.45 -4.96 -6.86
N GLY A 159 -9.68 -4.17 -7.63
CA GLY A 159 -10.16 -3.00 -8.36
C GLY A 159 -10.39 -1.75 -7.51
N GLY A 160 -9.92 -1.69 -6.26
CA GLY A 160 -10.18 -0.56 -5.37
C GLY A 160 -9.63 0.78 -5.88
N CYS A 161 -8.51 0.75 -6.60
CA CYS A 161 -7.92 1.97 -7.18
C CYS A 161 -8.68 2.50 -8.40
N SER A 162 -9.41 1.65 -9.12
CA SER A 162 -10.22 2.02 -10.29
C SER A 162 -11.72 2.11 -9.98
N ALA A 163 -12.15 1.81 -8.76
CA ALA A 163 -13.54 1.88 -8.36
C ALA A 163 -14.10 3.31 -8.52
N PRO A 164 -15.32 3.48 -9.06
CA PRO A 164 -15.94 4.78 -9.21
C PRO A 164 -16.01 5.55 -7.88
N ALA A 165 -15.97 6.88 -7.95
CA ALA A 165 -16.22 7.71 -6.78
C ALA A 165 -17.68 7.53 -6.31
N ALA A 166 -17.90 7.49 -4.99
CA ALA A 166 -19.24 7.33 -4.41
C ALA A 166 -20.13 8.57 -4.61
N LYS A 167 -19.53 9.76 -4.80
CA LYS A 167 -20.23 11.02 -4.99
C LYS A 167 -20.09 11.55 -6.41
N ASN A 168 -21.10 12.30 -6.84
CA ASN A 168 -20.95 13.09 -8.05
C ASN A 168 -19.94 14.24 -7.87
N ALA A 169 -19.36 14.71 -8.98
CA ALA A 169 -18.30 15.71 -8.96
C ALA A 169 -18.73 17.06 -8.33
N ASP A 170 -20.01 17.44 -8.42
CA ASP A 170 -20.51 18.71 -7.88
C ASP A 170 -20.63 18.65 -6.36
N GLU A 171 -21.14 17.56 -5.80
CA GLU A 171 -21.18 17.32 -4.35
C GLU A 171 -19.78 17.26 -3.74
N ALA A 172 -18.85 16.56 -4.41
CA ALA A 172 -17.46 16.47 -3.99
C ALA A 172 -16.79 17.85 -3.98
N ARG A 173 -17.09 18.69 -4.99
CA ARG A 173 -16.56 20.05 -5.12
C ARG A 173 -17.15 21.00 -4.06
N ALA A 174 -18.44 20.92 -3.79
CA ALA A 174 -19.14 21.75 -2.82
C ALA A 174 -18.70 21.49 -1.36
N SER A 175 -18.29 20.27 -1.06
CA SER A 175 -17.86 19.87 0.29
C SER A 175 -16.34 19.80 0.46
N LEU A 176 -15.55 20.08 -0.58
CA LEU A 176 -14.12 19.92 -0.61
C LEU A 176 -13.40 20.65 0.54
N GLY A 177 -12.65 19.91 1.34
CA GLY A 177 -11.87 20.41 2.46
C GLY A 177 -12.65 20.63 3.74
N GLN A 178 -13.96 20.38 3.78
CA GLN A 178 -14.71 20.41 5.04
C GLN A 178 -14.17 19.33 5.99
N MET A 179 -13.87 19.75 7.22
CA MET A 179 -13.31 18.87 8.24
C MET A 179 -14.26 18.70 9.42
N ARG A 180 -14.18 17.52 10.04
CA ARG A 180 -14.82 17.23 11.32
C ARG A 180 -13.78 16.60 12.25
N PHE A 181 -13.82 17.03 13.52
CA PHE A 181 -12.97 16.48 14.57
C PHE A 181 -13.84 15.96 15.72
N ARG A 182 -13.50 14.82 16.29
CA ARG A 182 -14.19 14.25 17.45
C ARG A 182 -13.14 13.67 18.39
N THR A 183 -13.39 13.80 19.70
CA THR A 183 -12.64 13.09 20.74
C THR A 183 -13.52 11.97 21.32
N PHE A 184 -12.90 10.90 21.75
CA PHE A 184 -13.53 9.73 22.37
C PHE A 184 -12.87 9.49 23.73
N GLY A 185 -13.64 9.10 24.70
CA GLY A 185 -13.20 8.88 26.07
C GLY A 185 -13.77 9.91 27.03
N ASN A 186 -14.11 9.46 28.21
CA ASN A 186 -14.60 10.30 29.29
C ASN A 186 -13.43 10.54 30.24
N PRO A 187 -13.07 11.80 30.57
CA PRO A 187 -12.05 12.09 31.57
C PRO A 187 -12.38 11.55 32.96
N THR A 188 -13.64 11.11 33.17
CA THR A 188 -14.18 10.64 34.45
C THR A 188 -14.08 9.12 34.64
N ASP A 189 -13.73 8.35 33.61
CA ASP A 189 -13.44 6.92 33.83
C ASP A 189 -12.08 6.84 34.51
N GLY A 190 -12.08 6.77 35.84
CA GLY A 190 -10.90 6.65 36.73
C GLY A 190 -10.02 5.43 36.49
N GLY A 191 -9.96 4.95 35.27
CA GLY A 191 -9.07 3.91 34.79
C GLY A 191 -7.73 4.49 34.33
N ALA A 192 -6.67 3.81 34.66
CA ALA A 192 -5.25 4.18 34.52
C ALA A 192 -4.75 4.41 33.08
N SER A 193 -5.61 4.58 32.09
CA SER A 193 -5.20 4.88 30.71
C SER A 193 -5.14 6.39 30.48
N LEU A 194 -3.97 6.95 30.47
CA LEU A 194 -3.73 8.35 30.06
C LEU A 194 -3.96 8.56 28.55
N ALA A 195 -4.10 7.50 27.78
CA ALA A 195 -4.33 7.56 26.34
C ALA A 195 -5.80 7.84 26.03
N GLN A 196 -6.04 8.88 25.27
CA GLN A 196 -7.33 9.23 24.71
C GLN A 196 -7.36 8.89 23.23
N GLU A 197 -8.55 8.91 22.63
CA GLU A 197 -8.70 8.75 21.18
C GLU A 197 -9.38 9.97 20.57
N ALA A 198 -8.97 10.27 19.34
CA ALA A 198 -9.60 11.29 18.52
C ALA A 198 -9.76 10.80 17.08
N GLN A 199 -10.59 11.49 16.32
CA GLN A 199 -10.83 11.22 14.91
C GLN A 199 -10.91 12.52 14.14
N VAL A 200 -10.17 12.62 13.05
CA VAL A 200 -10.28 13.65 12.03
C VAL A 200 -10.87 13.05 10.76
N MET A 201 -11.78 13.77 10.14
CA MET A 201 -12.39 13.43 8.85
C MET A 201 -12.30 14.64 7.93
N ILE A 202 -11.90 14.43 6.67
CA ILE A 202 -11.77 15.47 5.66
C ILE A 202 -12.61 15.06 4.45
N ARG A 203 -13.45 15.98 3.96
CA ARG A 203 -14.18 15.80 2.70
C ARG A 203 -13.23 16.03 1.54
N HIS A 204 -12.86 14.95 0.86
CA HIS A 204 -11.98 15.01 -0.29
C HIS A 204 -12.23 13.78 -1.19
N PRO A 205 -12.29 13.92 -2.53
CA PRO A 205 -12.58 12.80 -3.41
C PRO A 205 -11.48 11.72 -3.38
N ASN A 206 -10.26 12.08 -3.07
CA ASN A 206 -9.09 11.20 -3.11
C ASN A 206 -9.10 10.31 -4.36
N ASN A 207 -9.22 10.96 -5.53
CA ASN A 207 -9.17 10.28 -6.81
C ASN A 207 -7.78 9.70 -7.04
N SER A 208 -7.73 8.44 -7.43
CA SER A 208 -6.48 7.71 -7.65
C SER A 208 -5.80 8.02 -8.98
N GLY A 209 -6.51 8.61 -9.96
CA GLY A 209 -6.05 8.74 -11.34
C GLY A 209 -6.36 7.53 -12.23
N LEU A 210 -6.86 6.44 -11.64
CA LEU A 210 -7.20 5.20 -12.35
C LEU A 210 -8.72 5.01 -12.51
N GLN A 211 -9.50 5.90 -11.93
CA GLN A 211 -10.95 5.91 -12.03
C GLN A 211 -11.40 6.51 -13.35
N ARG A 212 -12.51 6.01 -13.89
CA ARG A 212 -13.14 6.58 -15.08
C ARG A 212 -14.43 7.29 -14.73
N ASP A 213 -14.64 8.43 -15.34
CA ASP A 213 -15.93 9.11 -15.34
C ASP A 213 -16.96 8.25 -16.08
N GLN A 214 -18.13 8.04 -15.47
CA GLN A 214 -19.15 7.10 -15.98
C GLN A 214 -19.87 7.62 -17.25
N VAL A 215 -19.80 8.93 -17.51
CA VAL A 215 -20.46 9.56 -18.67
C VAL A 215 -19.48 9.75 -19.82
N THR A 216 -18.33 10.36 -19.53
CA THR A 216 -17.33 10.69 -20.55
C THR A 216 -16.39 9.53 -20.86
N LEU A 217 -16.32 8.51 -19.98
CA LEU A 217 -15.37 7.39 -20.02
C LEU A 217 -13.90 7.79 -19.99
N LEU A 218 -13.59 9.05 -19.73
CA LEU A 218 -12.24 9.55 -19.56
C LEU A 218 -11.71 9.24 -18.16
N TYR A 219 -10.40 9.13 -18.01
CA TYR A 219 -9.76 9.00 -16.70
C TYR A 219 -9.93 10.30 -15.90
N ILE A 220 -10.31 10.15 -14.63
CA ILE A 220 -10.39 11.25 -13.67
C ILE A 220 -8.96 11.50 -13.18
N PRO A 221 -8.41 12.73 -13.27
CA PRO A 221 -7.08 13.03 -12.78
C PRO A 221 -6.90 12.70 -11.29
N ALA A 222 -5.71 12.25 -10.91
CA ALA A 222 -5.37 12.02 -9.51
C ALA A 222 -5.52 13.33 -8.71
N HIS A 223 -6.31 13.27 -7.63
CA HIS A 223 -6.55 14.40 -6.73
C HIS A 223 -6.78 13.87 -5.32
N PHE A 224 -5.79 13.97 -4.45
CA PHE A 224 -5.76 13.34 -3.14
C PHE A 224 -5.04 14.20 -2.09
N ILE A 225 -5.33 13.98 -0.81
CA ILE A 225 -4.58 14.57 0.29
C ILE A 225 -3.19 13.94 0.34
N GLU A 226 -2.18 14.75 0.08
CA GLU A 226 -0.77 14.37 0.09
C GLU A 226 -0.16 14.48 1.48
N GLU A 227 -0.47 15.57 2.18
CA GLU A 227 0.05 15.84 3.51
C GLU A 227 -1.09 16.14 4.50
N LEU A 228 -0.95 15.65 5.73
CA LEU A 228 -1.84 15.98 6.85
C LEU A 228 -0.99 16.12 8.11
N ALA A 229 -1.24 17.15 8.92
CA ALA A 229 -0.68 17.32 10.25
C ALA A 229 -1.78 17.55 11.28
N VAL A 230 -1.69 16.82 12.40
CA VAL A 230 -2.60 16.97 13.55
C VAL A 230 -1.78 17.42 14.76
N ARG A 231 -2.23 18.48 15.40
CA ARG A 231 -1.56 19.06 16.59
C ARG A 231 -2.55 19.20 17.73
N GLN A 232 -2.03 19.19 18.96
CA GLN A 232 -2.73 19.66 20.15
C GLN A 232 -1.93 20.81 20.76
N GLY A 233 -2.43 22.04 20.64
CA GLY A 233 -1.64 23.25 20.82
C GLY A 233 -0.44 23.24 19.85
N ASP A 234 0.77 23.49 20.36
CA ASP A 234 2.00 23.47 19.55
C ASP A 234 2.56 22.05 19.35
N ALA A 235 2.08 21.07 20.12
CA ALA A 235 2.60 19.70 20.05
C ALA A 235 2.06 18.98 18.81
N LEU A 236 2.97 18.49 17.97
CA LEU A 236 2.62 17.58 16.87
C LEU A 236 2.18 16.24 17.45
N LEU A 237 0.98 15.79 17.10
CA LEU A 237 0.55 14.42 17.38
C LEU A 237 1.06 13.48 16.29
N PHE A 238 0.72 13.78 15.05
CA PHE A 238 1.31 13.09 13.90
C PHE A 238 1.27 13.94 12.63
N ARG A 239 2.15 13.60 11.70
CA ARG A 239 2.09 14.01 10.30
C ARG A 239 1.89 12.75 9.45
N MET A 240 1.08 12.85 8.41
CA MET A 240 0.89 11.80 7.41
C MET A 240 1.32 12.33 6.05
N ASN A 241 2.13 11.54 5.35
CA ASN A 241 2.38 11.65 3.93
C ASN A 241 1.63 10.50 3.25
N GLY A 242 0.62 10.80 2.45
CA GLY A 242 -0.29 9.84 1.83
C GLY A 242 -0.19 9.83 0.32
N GLY A 243 -0.75 8.78 -0.27
CA GLY A 243 -0.83 8.61 -1.71
C GLY A 243 -2.25 8.27 -2.18
N ILE A 244 -2.32 7.82 -3.43
CA ILE A 244 -3.58 7.43 -4.10
C ILE A 244 -4.28 6.24 -3.44
N SER A 245 -3.59 5.52 -2.57
CA SER A 245 -4.14 4.37 -1.83
C SER A 245 -4.98 4.76 -0.62
N ILE A 246 -4.96 6.02 -0.16
CA ILE A 246 -5.89 6.50 0.86
C ILE A 246 -7.28 6.67 0.23
N SER A 247 -8.31 6.11 0.87
CA SER A 247 -9.70 6.14 0.37
C SER A 247 -10.27 7.56 0.30
N GLU A 248 -11.39 7.71 -0.43
CA GLU A 248 -12.16 8.95 -0.44
C GLU A 248 -12.61 9.35 0.97
N ASP A 249 -12.84 10.64 1.18
CA ASP A 249 -13.16 11.24 2.48
C ASP A 249 -12.21 10.71 3.58
N PRO A 250 -10.90 11.04 3.51
CA PRO A 250 -9.89 10.55 4.45
C PRO A 250 -10.32 10.67 5.90
N ASN A 251 -10.13 9.61 6.64
CA ASN A 251 -10.61 9.47 8.01
C ASN A 251 -9.51 8.80 8.84
N PHE A 252 -9.04 9.46 9.87
CA PHE A 252 -7.98 8.98 10.75
C PHE A 252 -8.47 9.00 12.19
N ARG A 253 -8.64 7.82 12.80
CA ARG A 253 -8.84 7.66 14.25
C ARG A 253 -7.51 7.26 14.86
N PHE A 254 -7.14 7.88 15.95
CA PHE A 254 -5.83 7.69 16.56
C PHE A 254 -5.89 7.83 18.08
N SER A 255 -4.99 7.12 18.77
CA SER A 255 -4.72 7.33 20.20
C SER A 255 -3.74 8.49 20.38
N TYR A 256 -3.80 9.19 21.51
CA TYR A 256 -2.86 10.24 21.87
C TYR A 256 -2.78 10.44 23.38
N LEU A 257 -1.66 11.02 23.85
CA LEU A 257 -1.56 11.52 25.20
C LEU A 257 -1.95 12.99 25.23
N ALA A 258 -2.91 13.35 26.10
CA ALA A 258 -3.38 14.73 26.20
C ALA A 258 -2.25 15.62 26.75
N THR A 259 -1.93 16.70 26.03
CA THR A 259 -0.94 17.69 26.43
C THR A 259 -1.49 18.72 27.42
N GLY A 260 -2.81 18.76 27.62
CA GLY A 260 -3.52 19.80 28.36
C GLY A 260 -3.76 21.11 27.57
N ALA A 261 -3.30 21.19 26.33
CA ALA A 261 -3.57 22.35 25.47
C ALA A 261 -5.04 22.45 25.10
N ALA A 262 -5.52 23.70 24.97
CA ALA A 262 -6.95 24.02 24.84
C ALA A 262 -7.53 23.73 23.44
N THR A 263 -6.70 23.46 22.43
CA THR A 263 -7.15 23.33 21.04
C THR A 263 -6.48 22.16 20.31
N PHE A 264 -7.19 21.64 19.31
CA PHE A 264 -6.64 20.80 18.26
C PHE A 264 -6.62 21.57 16.95
N ALA A 265 -5.51 21.49 16.22
CA ALA A 265 -5.37 22.05 14.88
C ALA A 265 -5.08 20.95 13.87
N VAL A 266 -5.71 21.03 12.70
CA VAL A 266 -5.49 20.15 11.56
C VAL A 266 -5.16 20.97 10.34
N GLU A 267 -4.05 20.64 9.71
CA GLU A 267 -3.64 21.18 8.41
C GLU A 267 -3.53 20.03 7.42
N ALA A 268 -4.09 20.20 6.23
CA ALA A 268 -3.96 19.24 5.14
C ALA A 268 -3.62 19.98 3.85
N LYS A 269 -2.86 19.29 2.97
CA LYS A 269 -2.51 19.77 1.65
C LYS A 269 -2.81 18.67 0.64
N ASP A 270 -3.44 19.03 -0.47
CA ASP A 270 -3.65 18.11 -1.59
C ASP A 270 -2.50 18.20 -2.62
N ASN A 271 -2.44 17.23 -3.52
CA ASN A 271 -1.44 17.18 -4.59
C ASN A 271 -1.62 18.29 -5.66
N ALA A 272 -2.70 19.07 -5.61
CA ALA A 272 -2.87 20.29 -6.39
C ALA A 272 -2.33 21.54 -5.67
N GLY A 273 -1.77 21.37 -4.46
CA GLY A 273 -1.18 22.43 -3.63
C GLY A 273 -2.19 23.20 -2.79
N LYS A 274 -3.48 22.82 -2.77
CA LYS A 274 -4.50 23.48 -1.97
C LYS A 274 -4.36 23.12 -0.50
N MET A 275 -4.36 24.14 0.36
CA MET A 275 -4.28 23.99 1.81
C MET A 275 -5.67 24.07 2.44
N PHE A 276 -5.90 23.15 3.38
CA PHE A 276 -7.10 23.12 4.22
C PHE A 276 -6.68 23.19 5.68
N ARG A 277 -7.31 24.05 6.46
CA ARG A 277 -6.98 24.25 7.88
C ARG A 277 -8.25 24.37 8.68
N ASN A 278 -8.25 23.79 9.89
CA ASN A 278 -9.32 23.99 10.86
C ASN A 278 -8.79 23.77 12.28
N GLU A 279 -9.49 24.37 13.26
CA GLU A 279 -9.15 24.29 14.67
C GLU A 279 -10.41 24.02 15.50
N TRP A 280 -10.27 23.21 16.54
CA TRP A 280 -11.36 22.87 17.45
C TRP A 280 -10.89 23.00 18.90
N PRO A 281 -11.78 23.44 19.82
CA PRO A 281 -11.47 23.41 21.24
C PRO A 281 -11.27 21.96 21.70
N ALA A 282 -10.22 21.72 22.47
CA ALA A 282 -10.04 20.49 23.22
C ALA A 282 -10.97 20.55 24.45
N LYS A 283 -12.28 20.35 24.23
CA LYS A 283 -13.18 20.28 25.38
C LYS A 283 -12.86 19.01 26.17
N PRO A 284 -12.70 19.11 27.50
CA PRO A 284 -12.95 17.95 28.34
C PRO A 284 -14.37 17.50 28.01
N GLY A 285 -14.54 16.21 27.70
CA GLY A 285 -15.87 15.66 27.43
C GLY A 285 -16.80 16.01 28.59
N LEU A 286 -17.93 16.64 28.27
CA LEU A 286 -19.04 16.79 29.20
C LEU A 286 -19.75 15.47 29.35
#